data_28a869c0a7faab68b5e6752fdecac892
#
_entry.id   28a869c0a7faab68b5e6752fdecac892
#
_cell.length_a   1.000
_cell.length_b   1.000
_cell.length_c   1.000
_cell.angle_alpha   90.00
_cell.angle_beta   90.00
_cell.angle_gamma   90.00
#
_symmetry.space_group_name_H-M   'P 1'
#
loop_
_entity.id
_entity.type
_entity.pdbx_description
1 polymer ?
#
loop_
_entity_poly.entity_id
_entity_poly.type
_entity_poly.pdbx_seq_one_letter_code
_entity_poly.pdbx_strand_id
1 'polypeptide(L)'
;NFSIKDYTKLASAIPLKMTYEQAMSSGRKNLLLKNIDFSQYEKIKSLRIDSLEIESFQKRFYPLGDQISTLVGFVGKDGIGLEGLERSLDASLVGSPGNETITKNAKQQVIKRPINNKEGIPAENVILTIDSRVQFYSYKHLSSFIEANKAKAGSIIVLDNHSGEILAVASYPSY
;
A
#
# COMPACT_ATOMS: atom_id res chain seq x y z
N ASN A 1 17.39 -19.56 -15.14
CA ASN A 1 17.80 -20.18 -13.86
C ASN A 1 18.66 -19.18 -13.08
N PHE A 2 18.21 -18.82 -11.88
CA PHE A 2 18.95 -17.94 -10.96
C PHE A 2 20.17 -18.70 -10.40
N SER A 3 21.37 -18.19 -10.68
CA SER A 3 22.62 -18.85 -10.32
C SER A 3 23.20 -18.32 -9.00
N ILE A 4 24.14 -19.07 -8.40
CA ILE A 4 24.86 -18.61 -7.21
C ILE A 4 25.66 -17.33 -7.50
N LYS A 5 26.13 -17.12 -8.74
CA LYS A 5 26.82 -15.90 -9.17
C LYS A 5 25.85 -14.71 -9.15
N ASP A 6 24.61 -14.91 -9.61
CA ASP A 6 23.57 -13.87 -9.59
C ASP A 6 23.18 -13.50 -8.16
N TYR A 7 23.04 -14.52 -7.30
CA TYR A 7 22.82 -14.31 -5.88
C TYR A 7 23.95 -13.49 -5.23
N THR A 8 25.22 -13.83 -5.49
CA THR A 8 26.37 -13.09 -4.94
C THR A 8 26.41 -11.64 -5.41
N LYS A 9 26.12 -11.38 -6.70
CA LYS A 9 25.99 -10.03 -7.24
C LYS A 9 24.87 -9.25 -6.55
N LEU A 10 23.72 -9.88 -6.36
CA LEU A 10 22.58 -9.24 -5.67
C LEU A 10 22.89 -8.95 -4.20
N ALA A 11 23.50 -9.91 -3.50
CA ALA A 11 23.88 -9.79 -2.10
C ALA A 11 24.95 -8.72 -1.85
N SER A 12 25.84 -8.48 -2.82
CA SER A 12 26.83 -7.39 -2.74
C SER A 12 26.23 -6.01 -2.92
N ALA A 13 25.11 -5.89 -3.62
CA ALA A 13 24.46 -4.63 -3.89
C ALA A 13 23.41 -4.25 -2.83
N ILE A 14 22.74 -5.26 -2.24
CA ILE A 14 21.62 -5.06 -1.30
C ILE A 14 21.65 -6.17 -0.24
N PRO A 15 21.41 -5.84 1.05
CA PRO A 15 21.34 -6.83 2.12
C PRO A 15 20.15 -7.78 1.91
N LEU A 16 20.44 -9.06 1.69
CA LEU A 16 19.45 -10.14 1.57
C LEU A 16 19.18 -10.76 2.94
N LYS A 17 17.91 -11.07 3.22
CA LYS A 17 17.50 -11.70 4.49
C LYS A 17 17.51 -13.24 4.44
N MET A 18 17.80 -13.83 3.29
CA MET A 18 17.80 -15.28 3.08
C MET A 18 19.07 -15.74 2.38
N THR A 19 19.45 -17.00 2.58
CA THR A 19 20.58 -17.63 1.90
C THR A 19 20.22 -18.08 0.48
N TYR A 20 21.24 -18.38 -0.34
CA TYR A 20 21.01 -18.92 -1.69
C TYR A 20 20.22 -20.24 -1.66
N GLU A 21 20.50 -21.12 -0.72
CA GLU A 21 19.80 -22.39 -0.56
C GLU A 21 18.32 -22.19 -0.23
N GLN A 22 18.03 -21.25 0.66
CA GLN A 22 16.65 -20.85 0.99
C GLN A 22 15.94 -20.24 -0.23
N ALA A 23 16.64 -19.43 -1.02
CA ALA A 23 16.11 -18.84 -2.24
C ALA A 23 15.78 -19.88 -3.31
N MET A 24 16.44 -21.02 -3.32
CA MET A 24 16.26 -22.08 -4.31
C MET A 24 15.37 -23.26 -3.83
N SER A 25 15.05 -23.33 -2.54
CA SER A 25 14.39 -24.49 -1.91
C SER A 25 12.96 -24.77 -2.36
N SER A 26 12.25 -23.83 -2.95
CA SER A 26 10.80 -23.97 -3.22
C SER A 26 10.43 -24.22 -4.69
N GLY A 27 11.37 -24.38 -5.60
CA GLY A 27 11.10 -24.78 -7.00
C GLY A 27 10.18 -23.88 -7.84
N ARG A 28 9.66 -22.79 -7.28
CA ARG A 28 8.80 -21.76 -7.91
C ARG A 28 9.39 -20.37 -7.65
N LYS A 29 8.76 -19.34 -8.21
CA LYS A 29 9.15 -17.94 -7.96
C LYS A 29 9.28 -17.67 -6.46
N ASN A 30 10.50 -17.34 -6.00
CA ASN A 30 10.77 -17.01 -4.61
C ASN A 30 10.88 -15.50 -4.44
N LEU A 31 10.23 -14.99 -3.43
CA LEU A 31 10.29 -13.59 -3.07
C LEU A 31 11.58 -13.29 -2.29
N LEU A 32 12.57 -12.72 -2.97
CA LEU A 32 13.88 -12.42 -2.38
C LEU A 32 13.86 -11.16 -1.52
N LEU A 33 13.15 -10.13 -1.96
CA LEU A 33 13.06 -8.83 -1.30
C LEU A 33 11.64 -8.27 -1.39
N LYS A 34 11.21 -7.57 -0.35
CA LYS A 34 9.95 -6.81 -0.31
C LYS A 34 10.25 -5.35 -0.03
N ASN A 35 9.40 -4.47 -0.57
CA ASN A 35 9.43 -3.04 -0.28
C ASN A 35 10.80 -2.41 -0.57
N ILE A 36 11.37 -2.72 -1.74
CA ILE A 36 12.59 -2.07 -2.20
C ILE A 36 12.31 -0.59 -2.51
N ASP A 37 13.20 0.29 -2.11
CA ASP A 37 13.14 1.70 -2.48
C ASP A 37 13.67 1.95 -3.91
N PHE A 38 13.50 3.18 -4.40
CA PHE A 38 13.93 3.54 -5.75
C PHE A 38 15.45 3.39 -5.94
N SER A 39 16.26 3.69 -4.93
CA SER A 39 17.73 3.52 -4.98
C SER A 39 18.12 2.05 -5.11
N GLN A 40 17.46 1.18 -4.34
CA GLN A 40 17.66 -0.27 -4.42
C GLN A 40 17.19 -0.83 -5.77
N TYR A 41 16.04 -0.34 -6.28
CA TYR A 41 15.55 -0.70 -7.60
C TYR A 41 16.57 -0.40 -8.70
N GLU A 42 17.13 0.82 -8.75
CA GLU A 42 18.15 1.19 -9.74
C GLU A 42 19.43 0.34 -9.62
N LYS A 43 19.87 0.03 -8.40
CA LYS A 43 21.00 -0.88 -8.17
C LYS A 43 20.73 -2.27 -8.70
N ILE A 44 19.55 -2.86 -8.42
CA ILE A 44 19.18 -4.19 -8.92
C ILE A 44 19.12 -4.19 -10.43
N LYS A 45 18.49 -3.19 -11.02
CA LYS A 45 18.34 -3.06 -12.47
C LYS A 45 19.70 -2.94 -13.19
N SER A 46 20.66 -2.25 -12.58
CA SER A 46 22.02 -2.11 -13.13
C SER A 46 22.81 -3.43 -13.15
N LEU A 47 22.46 -4.41 -12.31
CA LEU A 47 23.11 -5.72 -12.27
C LEU A 47 22.80 -6.59 -13.48
N ARG A 48 21.73 -6.28 -14.26
CA ARG A 48 21.28 -6.99 -15.47
C ARG A 48 21.19 -8.51 -15.25
N ILE A 49 20.46 -8.91 -14.21
CA ILE A 49 20.22 -10.32 -13.87
C ILE A 49 18.92 -10.75 -14.54
N ASP A 50 18.99 -11.45 -15.68
CA ASP A 50 17.81 -11.84 -16.49
C ASP A 50 16.83 -12.77 -15.76
N SER A 51 17.31 -13.51 -14.75
CA SER A 51 16.51 -14.44 -13.94
C SER A 51 15.75 -13.76 -12.79
N LEU A 52 15.90 -12.45 -12.62
CA LEU A 52 15.23 -11.64 -11.60
C LEU A 52 14.03 -10.91 -12.21
N GLU A 53 12.88 -11.08 -11.60
CA GLU A 53 11.67 -10.34 -11.93
C GLU A 53 11.39 -9.31 -10.83
N ILE A 54 11.18 -8.07 -11.24
CA ILE A 54 10.83 -6.97 -10.33
C ILE A 54 9.37 -6.64 -10.60
N GLU A 55 8.53 -6.83 -9.58
CA GLU A 55 7.11 -6.48 -9.64
C GLU A 55 6.89 -5.19 -8.86
N SER A 56 6.21 -4.22 -9.48
CA SER A 56 5.72 -3.03 -8.79
C SER A 56 4.34 -3.30 -8.20
N PHE A 57 4.11 -2.83 -6.99
CA PHE A 57 2.79 -2.87 -6.39
C PHE A 57 2.47 -1.54 -5.72
N GLN A 58 1.21 -1.20 -5.67
CA GLN A 58 0.74 -0.02 -4.96
C GLN A 58 0.56 -0.35 -3.48
N LYS A 59 1.01 0.56 -2.62
CA LYS A 59 0.83 0.46 -1.18
C LYS A 59 0.14 1.71 -0.67
N ARG A 60 -0.89 1.53 0.17
CA ARG A 60 -1.50 2.65 0.89
C ARG A 60 -0.50 3.27 1.85
N PHE A 61 -0.48 4.58 1.86
CA PHE A 61 0.29 5.37 2.79
C PHE A 61 -0.64 6.36 3.49
N TYR A 62 -0.58 6.38 4.82
CA TYR A 62 -1.45 7.19 5.67
C TYR A 62 -0.62 8.30 6.34
N PRO A 63 -0.51 9.49 5.73
CA PRO A 63 0.40 10.55 6.22
C PRO A 63 0.03 11.08 7.59
N LEU A 64 -1.25 11.05 7.98
CA LEU A 64 -1.72 11.49 9.29
C LEU A 64 -1.70 10.40 10.36
N GLY A 65 -1.39 9.15 10.01
CA GLY A 65 -1.24 8.03 10.95
C GLY A 65 -2.42 7.89 11.92
N ASP A 66 -2.11 7.74 13.19
CA ASP A 66 -3.07 7.49 14.28
C ASP A 66 -4.15 8.57 14.42
N GLN A 67 -3.87 9.80 14.00
CA GLN A 67 -4.78 10.93 14.16
C GLN A 67 -6.09 10.78 13.40
N ILE A 68 -6.09 10.01 12.31
CA ILE A 68 -7.24 9.82 11.43
C ILE A 68 -7.55 8.34 11.18
N SER A 69 -6.80 7.43 11.81
CA SER A 69 -6.87 5.99 11.55
C SER A 69 -8.28 5.43 11.74
N THR A 70 -8.99 5.83 12.79
CA THR A 70 -10.36 5.37 13.07
C THR A 70 -11.40 5.83 12.04
N LEU A 71 -11.17 6.96 11.39
CA LEU A 71 -12.04 7.47 10.33
C LEU A 71 -11.69 6.84 8.98
N VAL A 72 -10.42 6.93 8.59
CA VAL A 72 -9.96 6.44 7.28
C VAL A 72 -9.94 4.91 7.24
N GLY A 73 -9.56 4.27 8.33
CA GLY A 73 -9.40 2.82 8.38
C GLY A 73 -8.09 2.37 7.73
N PHE A 74 -8.04 1.13 7.30
CA PHE A 74 -6.88 0.53 6.67
C PHE A 74 -7.26 -0.54 5.64
N VAL A 75 -6.30 -0.87 4.78
CA VAL A 75 -6.42 -1.95 3.78
C VAL A 75 -5.67 -3.21 4.21
N GLY A 76 -6.15 -4.35 3.78
CA GLY A 76 -5.48 -5.63 3.92
C GLY A 76 -4.24 -5.77 3.04
N LYS A 77 -3.55 -6.91 3.14
CA LYS A 77 -2.38 -7.24 2.30
C LYS A 77 -2.73 -7.40 0.82
N ASP A 78 -3.96 -7.68 0.53
CA ASP A 78 -4.59 -7.80 -0.79
C ASP A 78 -5.05 -6.46 -1.38
N GLY A 79 -4.92 -5.37 -0.59
CA GLY A 79 -5.33 -4.03 -0.99
C GLY A 79 -6.83 -3.74 -0.79
N ILE A 80 -7.59 -4.68 -0.19
CA ILE A 80 -9.02 -4.51 0.07
C ILE A 80 -9.21 -3.71 1.36
N GLY A 81 -10.14 -2.76 1.36
CA GLY A 81 -10.49 -1.97 2.54
C GLY A 81 -11.13 -2.83 3.64
N LEU A 82 -10.55 -2.82 4.84
CA LEU A 82 -11.03 -3.62 5.97
C LEU A 82 -11.87 -2.84 6.94
N GLU A 83 -11.57 -1.56 7.15
CA GLU A 83 -12.28 -0.68 8.08
C GLU A 83 -12.40 0.75 7.56
N GLY A 84 -13.26 1.54 8.21
CA GLY A 84 -13.44 2.96 7.97
C GLY A 84 -13.87 3.31 6.54
N LEU A 85 -13.40 4.44 6.05
CA LEU A 85 -13.67 4.92 4.69
C LEU A 85 -13.03 4.02 3.62
N GLU A 86 -11.87 3.40 3.90
CA GLU A 86 -11.25 2.44 2.99
C GLU A 86 -12.20 1.28 2.67
N ARG A 87 -12.91 0.77 3.67
CA ARG A 87 -13.93 -0.27 3.46
C ARG A 87 -15.19 0.25 2.79
N SER A 88 -15.69 1.40 3.24
CA SER A 88 -16.96 1.95 2.76
C SER A 88 -16.88 2.39 1.31
N LEU A 89 -15.72 2.84 0.87
CA LEU A 89 -15.46 3.38 -0.46
C LEU A 89 -14.49 2.51 -1.28
N ASP A 90 -14.29 1.26 -0.88
CA ASP A 90 -13.31 0.33 -1.49
C ASP A 90 -13.48 0.25 -3.02
N ALA A 91 -14.70 0.11 -3.51
CA ALA A 91 -14.98 0.02 -4.93
C ALA A 91 -14.53 1.24 -5.74
N SER A 92 -14.65 2.44 -5.18
CA SER A 92 -14.20 3.70 -5.81
C SER A 92 -12.69 3.89 -5.66
N LEU A 93 -12.14 3.56 -4.47
CA LEU A 93 -10.73 3.78 -4.15
C LEU A 93 -9.78 2.79 -4.83
N VAL A 94 -10.23 1.57 -5.11
CA VAL A 94 -9.43 0.53 -5.79
C VAL A 94 -9.63 0.58 -7.31
N GLY A 95 -10.82 0.96 -7.77
CA GLY A 95 -11.22 0.83 -9.17
C GLY A 95 -11.34 -0.66 -9.58
N SER A 96 -11.35 -0.94 -10.86
CA SER A 96 -11.32 -2.31 -11.35
C SER A 96 -10.18 -2.51 -12.35
N PRO A 97 -9.38 -3.58 -12.22
CA PRO A 97 -8.30 -3.85 -13.17
C PRO A 97 -8.88 -4.14 -14.55
N GLY A 98 -8.25 -3.61 -15.58
CA GLY A 98 -8.50 -4.01 -16.94
C GLY A 98 -7.94 -5.41 -17.20
N ASN A 99 -8.56 -6.15 -18.11
CA ASN A 99 -8.05 -7.45 -18.55
C ASN A 99 -7.40 -7.31 -19.91
N GLU A 100 -6.09 -7.51 -19.98
CA GLU A 100 -5.35 -7.64 -21.23
C GLU A 100 -4.98 -9.11 -21.45
N THR A 101 -5.52 -9.73 -22.48
CA THR A 101 -5.13 -11.08 -22.90
C THR A 101 -3.97 -10.96 -23.90
N ILE A 102 -2.78 -11.38 -23.53
CA ILE A 102 -1.61 -11.40 -24.41
C ILE A 102 -1.33 -12.82 -24.89
N THR A 103 -1.14 -12.98 -26.22
CA THR A 103 -0.68 -14.26 -26.78
C THR A 103 0.84 -14.24 -26.88
N LYS A 104 1.48 -15.22 -26.24
CA LYS A 104 2.94 -15.38 -26.26
C LYS A 104 3.32 -16.59 -27.10
N ASN A 105 4.45 -16.51 -27.83
CA ASN A 105 5.02 -17.67 -28.53
C ASN A 105 5.77 -18.62 -27.54
N ALA A 106 6.28 -19.73 -28.06
CA ALA A 106 7.07 -20.68 -27.28
C ALA A 106 8.34 -20.07 -26.66
N LYS A 107 8.80 -18.92 -27.14
CA LYS A 107 9.94 -18.15 -26.61
C LYS A 107 9.49 -17.04 -25.64
N GLN A 108 8.22 -17.05 -25.16
CA GLN A 108 7.65 -16.04 -24.25
C GLN A 108 7.54 -14.61 -24.84
N GLN A 109 7.69 -14.44 -26.15
CA GLN A 109 7.54 -13.15 -26.81
C GLN A 109 6.07 -12.89 -27.13
N VAL A 110 5.61 -11.66 -26.89
CA VAL A 110 4.24 -11.22 -27.19
C VAL A 110 4.06 -11.17 -28.72
N ILE A 111 3.18 -12.02 -29.28
CA ILE A 111 2.91 -12.08 -30.73
C ILE A 111 1.73 -11.18 -31.09
N LYS A 112 0.72 -11.11 -30.25
CA LYS A 112 -0.52 -10.40 -30.58
C LYS A 112 -1.10 -9.72 -29.33
N ARG A 113 -1.46 -8.45 -29.49
CA ARG A 113 -2.32 -7.74 -28.52
C ARG A 113 -3.76 -7.87 -29.01
N PRO A 114 -4.66 -8.43 -28.25
CA PRO A 114 -6.05 -8.57 -28.69
C PRO A 114 -6.76 -7.22 -28.72
N ILE A 115 -7.73 -7.13 -29.61
CA ILE A 115 -8.55 -5.94 -29.86
C ILE A 115 -9.63 -5.75 -28.77
N ASN A 116 -9.87 -6.75 -27.92
CA ASN A 116 -10.89 -6.71 -26.86
C ASN A 116 -10.26 -6.61 -25.47
N ASN A 117 -9.61 -5.49 -25.19
CA ASN A 117 -9.23 -5.15 -23.81
C ASN A 117 -10.44 -4.54 -23.12
N LYS A 118 -10.88 -5.12 -22.02
CA LYS A 118 -11.71 -4.37 -21.07
C LYS A 118 -10.80 -3.35 -20.41
N GLU A 119 -11.01 -2.08 -20.72
CA GLU A 119 -10.35 -1.00 -19.97
C GLU A 119 -10.75 -1.12 -18.50
N GLY A 120 -9.77 -1.00 -17.60
CA GLY A 120 -10.03 -0.94 -16.18
C GLY A 120 -10.74 0.37 -15.83
N ILE A 121 -11.54 0.36 -14.78
CA ILE A 121 -12.08 1.58 -14.19
C ILE A 121 -10.98 2.16 -13.29
N PRO A 122 -10.48 3.37 -13.55
CA PRO A 122 -9.45 3.96 -12.72
C PRO A 122 -9.97 4.20 -11.29
N ALA A 123 -9.07 4.16 -10.32
CA ALA A 123 -9.38 4.55 -8.96
C ALA A 123 -9.74 6.05 -8.89
N GLU A 124 -10.70 6.38 -8.06
CA GLU A 124 -11.17 7.76 -7.88
C GLU A 124 -10.53 8.40 -6.64
N ASN A 125 -10.34 9.72 -6.70
CA ASN A 125 -9.93 10.49 -5.54
C ASN A 125 -11.16 10.89 -4.74
N VAL A 126 -11.14 10.63 -3.44
CA VAL A 126 -12.19 11.04 -2.50
C VAL A 126 -11.70 12.25 -1.71
N ILE A 127 -12.47 13.34 -1.75
CA ILE A 127 -12.20 14.54 -0.99
C ILE A 127 -13.14 14.57 0.21
N LEU A 128 -12.57 14.74 1.40
CA LEU A 128 -13.31 14.81 2.66
C LEU A 128 -13.43 16.29 3.09
N THR A 129 -14.44 16.57 3.91
CA THR A 129 -14.62 17.87 4.57
C THR A 129 -13.70 18.08 5.77
N ILE A 130 -12.90 17.06 6.12
CA ILE A 130 -11.98 17.08 7.25
C ILE A 130 -10.89 18.14 7.07
N ASP A 131 -10.80 19.08 8.00
CA ASP A 131 -9.65 20.01 8.11
C ASP A 131 -8.53 19.32 8.90
N SER A 132 -7.38 19.16 8.24
CA SER A 132 -6.23 18.44 8.83
C SER A 132 -5.69 19.09 10.10
N ARG A 133 -5.81 20.43 10.25
CA ARG A 133 -5.36 21.15 11.45
C ARG A 133 -6.34 20.93 12.60
N VAL A 134 -7.64 21.04 12.32
CA VAL A 134 -8.69 20.76 13.33
C VAL A 134 -8.61 19.31 13.78
N GLN A 135 -8.42 18.37 12.85
CA GLN A 135 -8.22 16.95 13.15
C GLN A 135 -7.01 16.72 14.05
N PHE A 136 -5.85 17.31 13.70
CA PHE A 136 -4.63 17.20 14.49
C PHE A 136 -4.81 17.69 15.93
N TYR A 137 -5.35 18.89 16.11
CA TYR A 137 -5.55 19.44 17.45
C TYR A 137 -6.61 18.66 18.24
N SER A 138 -7.68 18.21 17.60
CA SER A 138 -8.71 17.39 18.25
C SER A 138 -8.10 16.09 18.78
N TYR A 139 -7.33 15.37 17.99
CA TYR A 139 -6.67 14.15 18.42
C TYR A 139 -5.64 14.40 19.52
N LYS A 140 -4.79 15.41 19.36
CA LYS A 140 -3.76 15.78 20.34
C LYS A 140 -4.34 16.12 21.72
N HIS A 141 -5.39 16.93 21.74
CA HIS A 141 -6.02 17.33 23.01
C HIS A 141 -6.80 16.16 23.62
N LEU A 142 -7.48 15.36 22.80
CA LEU A 142 -8.18 14.17 23.27
C LEU A 142 -7.22 13.18 23.92
N SER A 143 -6.13 12.82 23.25
CA SER A 143 -5.15 11.86 23.78
C SER A 143 -4.56 12.35 25.12
N SER A 144 -4.13 13.61 25.17
CA SER A 144 -3.59 14.22 26.40
C SER A 144 -4.62 14.24 27.54
N PHE A 145 -5.89 14.53 27.25
CA PHE A 145 -6.95 14.56 28.24
C PHE A 145 -7.26 13.16 28.79
N ILE A 146 -7.34 12.16 27.92
CA ILE A 146 -7.59 10.75 28.29
C ILE A 146 -6.46 10.23 29.17
N GLU A 147 -5.22 10.47 28.79
CA GLU A 147 -4.05 10.05 29.56
C GLU A 147 -3.97 10.74 30.94
N ALA A 148 -4.16 12.06 31.00
CA ALA A 148 -4.13 12.81 32.24
C ALA A 148 -5.20 12.37 33.24
N ASN A 149 -6.40 12.04 32.74
CA ASN A 149 -7.54 11.65 33.58
C ASN A 149 -7.68 10.12 33.74
N LYS A 150 -6.74 9.33 33.16
CA LYS A 150 -6.78 7.85 33.19
C LYS A 150 -8.11 7.29 32.69
N ALA A 151 -8.73 7.97 31.73
CA ALA A 151 -9.96 7.50 31.09
C ALA A 151 -9.65 6.32 30.15
N LYS A 152 -10.62 5.44 29.93
CA LYS A 152 -10.41 4.26 29.08
C LYS A 152 -10.39 4.60 27.60
N ALA A 153 -11.24 5.52 27.18
CA ALA A 153 -11.38 5.93 25.78
C ALA A 153 -12.19 7.22 25.71
N GLY A 154 -12.15 7.87 24.54
CA GLY A 154 -12.98 9.04 24.22
C GLY A 154 -13.01 9.32 22.74
N SER A 155 -13.94 10.19 22.35
CA SER A 155 -14.08 10.65 20.96
C SER A 155 -14.45 12.11 20.93
N ILE A 156 -14.00 12.80 19.88
CA ILE A 156 -14.36 14.19 19.55
C ILE A 156 -14.88 14.21 18.12
N ILE A 157 -16.01 14.90 17.92
CA ILE A 157 -16.53 15.22 16.60
C ILE A 157 -16.69 16.74 16.53
N VAL A 158 -16.12 17.35 15.50
CA VAL A 158 -16.23 18.80 15.24
C VAL A 158 -17.01 19.00 13.95
N LEU A 159 -18.07 19.78 14.04
CA LEU A 159 -18.97 20.11 12.93
C LEU A 159 -19.00 21.62 12.70
N ASP A 160 -19.10 22.02 11.46
CA ASP A 160 -19.51 23.38 11.12
C ASP A 160 -21.04 23.49 11.29
N ASN A 161 -21.47 24.41 12.16
CA ASN A 161 -22.88 24.56 12.47
C ASN A 161 -23.70 25.27 11.37
N HIS A 162 -23.05 25.85 10.37
CA HIS A 162 -23.70 26.51 9.25
C HIS A 162 -23.87 25.55 8.06
N SER A 163 -22.81 24.82 7.72
CA SER A 163 -22.85 23.92 6.57
C SER A 163 -23.25 22.47 6.97
N GLY A 164 -23.08 22.10 8.23
CA GLY A 164 -23.25 20.71 8.71
C GLY A 164 -22.06 19.79 8.36
N GLU A 165 -20.99 20.34 7.80
CA GLU A 165 -19.81 19.57 7.42
C GLU A 165 -19.03 19.09 8.64
N ILE A 166 -18.54 17.86 8.58
CA ILE A 166 -17.68 17.30 9.62
C ILE A 166 -16.24 17.74 9.36
N LEU A 167 -15.68 18.53 10.27
CA LEU A 167 -14.34 19.09 10.18
C LEU A 167 -13.30 18.21 10.87
N ALA A 168 -13.68 17.45 11.90
CA ALA A 168 -12.82 16.48 12.55
C ALA A 168 -13.60 15.34 13.18
N VAL A 169 -13.01 14.13 13.18
CA VAL A 169 -13.46 12.94 13.91
C VAL A 169 -12.24 12.29 14.51
N ALA A 170 -12.06 12.37 15.81
CA ALA A 170 -10.93 11.80 16.51
C ALA A 170 -11.43 10.84 17.61
N SER A 171 -10.78 9.68 17.72
CA SER A 171 -11.01 8.71 18.79
C SER A 171 -9.67 8.29 19.39
N TYR A 172 -9.63 8.06 20.69
CA TYR A 172 -8.46 7.58 21.40
C TYR A 172 -8.87 6.52 22.43
N PRO A 173 -8.12 5.39 22.57
CA PRO A 173 -6.97 5.03 21.74
C PRO A 173 -7.34 4.74 20.28
N SER A 174 -6.40 5.02 19.37
CA SER A 174 -6.47 4.63 17.96
C SER A 174 -5.68 3.33 17.72
N TYR A 175 -5.76 2.75 16.54
CA TYR A 175 -4.99 1.56 16.13
C TYR A 175 -3.95 1.91 15.09
#